data_51a992fd7f1bce1db4b11d06fd67842d
#
_entry.id   51a992fd7f1bce1db4b11d06fd67842d
#
_cell.length_a   1.000
_cell.length_b   1.000
_cell.length_c   1.000
_cell.angle_alpha   90.00
_cell.angle_beta   90.00
_cell.angle_gamma   90.00
#
_symmetry.space_group_name_H-M   'P 1'
#
loop_
_entity.id
_entity.type
_entity.pdbx_description
1 polymer ?
#
loop_
_entity_poly.entity_id
_entity_poly.type
_entity_poly.pdbx_seq_one_letter_code
_entity_poly.pdbx_strand_id
1 'polypeptide(L)'
;MPRKRIETQGGESIKSITIKNNKIEDFARDIILKTTLRGPLTLQILEDKQNNLFFMEINPRFGGAVLNSIAAGADSPMYLLRDFLNIPEISLEWKDSFIMIRYFKEYYKTI
;
A
#
# COMPACT_ATOMS: atom_id res chain seq x y z
N MET A 1 3.10 2.54 4.35
CA MET A 1 4.18 1.85 3.61
C MET A 1 4.05 2.16 2.12
N PRO A 2 5.03 2.84 1.51
CA PRO A 2 5.03 3.14 0.08
C PRO A 2 5.34 1.92 -0.77
N ARG A 3 4.75 1.91 -1.98
CA ARG A 3 4.99 0.88 -3.02
C ARG A 3 5.01 1.54 -4.39
N LYS A 4 5.97 1.15 -5.20
CA LYS A 4 6.04 1.55 -6.60
C LYS A 4 5.33 0.52 -7.47
N ARG A 5 4.41 0.98 -8.33
CA ARG A 5 3.83 0.16 -9.40
C ARG A 5 4.87 0.00 -10.50
N ILE A 6 5.19 -1.23 -10.86
CA ILE A 6 6.12 -1.53 -11.97
C ILE A 6 5.30 -1.85 -13.22
N GLU A 7 4.23 -2.62 -13.04
CA GLU A 7 3.36 -3.03 -14.12
C GLU A 7 1.91 -3.09 -13.65
N THR A 8 0.99 -2.66 -14.51
CA THR A 8 -0.45 -2.63 -14.21
C THR A 8 -1.24 -3.29 -15.33
N GLN A 9 -2.34 -3.95 -14.97
CA GLN A 9 -3.32 -4.50 -15.91
C GLN A 9 -4.71 -4.20 -15.37
N GLY A 10 -5.57 -3.62 -16.21
CA GLY A 10 -6.93 -3.25 -15.81
C GLY A 10 -6.99 -2.30 -14.61
N GLY A 11 -5.98 -1.42 -14.43
CA GLY A 11 -5.88 -0.49 -13.29
C GLY A 11 -5.30 -1.12 -12.02
N GLU A 12 -5.12 -2.43 -11.97
CA GLU A 12 -4.51 -3.12 -10.84
C GLU A 12 -3.01 -3.34 -11.01
N SER A 13 -2.27 -3.29 -9.90
CA SER A 13 -0.84 -3.62 -9.92
C SER A 13 -0.65 -5.13 -10.02
N ILE A 14 -0.09 -5.60 -11.13
CA ILE A 14 0.34 -6.99 -11.31
C ILE A 14 1.80 -7.19 -10.91
N LYS A 15 2.60 -6.12 -10.94
CA LYS A 15 3.96 -6.13 -10.40
C LYS A 15 4.21 -4.84 -9.62
N SER A 16 4.66 -4.97 -8.39
CA SER A 16 4.98 -3.84 -7.52
C SER A 16 6.12 -4.17 -6.58
N ILE A 17 6.80 -3.13 -6.08
CA ILE A 17 7.91 -3.24 -5.14
C ILE A 17 7.67 -2.29 -3.97
N THR A 18 7.98 -2.73 -2.75
CA THR A 18 8.02 -1.86 -1.58
C THR A 18 9.23 -0.95 -1.64
N ILE A 19 9.07 0.30 -1.20
CA ILE A 19 10.16 1.27 -1.17
C ILE A 19 10.15 2.03 0.15
N LYS A 20 11.28 2.04 0.87
CA LYS A 20 11.52 2.93 2.00
C LYS A 20 11.93 4.30 1.46
N ASN A 21 11.04 5.28 1.57
CA ASN A 21 11.27 6.62 1.08
C ASN A 21 10.57 7.62 2.02
N ASN A 22 11.36 8.26 2.88
CA ASN A 22 10.85 9.21 3.87
C ASN A 22 10.10 10.38 3.22
N LYS A 23 10.56 10.87 2.05
CA LYS A 23 9.89 11.96 1.33
C LYS A 23 8.45 11.59 0.95
N ILE A 24 8.25 10.37 0.45
CA ILE A 24 6.90 9.88 0.10
C ILE A 24 6.07 9.66 1.36
N GLU A 25 6.66 9.13 2.42
CA GLU A 25 5.96 8.88 3.69
C GLU A 25 5.52 10.17 4.35
N ASP A 26 6.39 11.18 4.40
CA ASP A 26 6.08 12.50 4.95
C ASP A 26 5.01 13.22 4.11
N PHE A 27 5.15 13.19 2.79
CA PHE A 27 4.13 13.75 1.88
C PHE A 27 2.76 13.09 2.06
N ALA A 28 2.72 11.76 2.19
CA ALA A 28 1.48 11.03 2.45
C ALA A 28 0.88 11.39 3.83
N ARG A 29 1.73 11.50 4.86
CA ARG A 29 1.32 11.90 6.21
C ARG A 29 0.70 13.29 6.21
N ASP A 30 1.32 14.26 5.54
CA ASP A 30 0.83 15.62 5.45
C ASP A 30 -0.56 15.70 4.78
N ILE A 31 -0.80 14.85 3.77
CA ILE A 31 -2.11 14.77 3.13
C ILE A 31 -3.15 14.20 4.11
N ILE A 32 -2.82 13.09 4.78
CA ILE A 32 -3.74 12.42 5.71
C ILE A 32 -4.11 13.34 6.87
N LEU A 33 -3.15 14.06 7.44
CA LEU A 33 -3.38 14.99 8.56
C LEU A 33 -4.31 16.17 8.21
N LYS A 34 -4.46 16.48 6.91
CA LYS A 34 -5.41 17.50 6.42
C LYS A 34 -6.83 16.95 6.21
N THR A 35 -7.04 15.66 6.44
CA THR A 35 -8.34 15.01 6.31
C THR A 35 -8.90 14.60 7.67
N THR A 36 -10.19 14.30 7.71
CA THR A 36 -10.84 13.68 8.87
C THR A 36 -10.99 12.17 8.69
N LEU A 37 -10.41 11.60 7.63
CA LEU A 37 -10.51 10.18 7.32
C LEU A 37 -9.77 9.33 8.34
N ARG A 38 -10.37 8.21 8.71
CA ARG A 38 -9.80 7.23 9.65
C ARG A 38 -9.90 5.82 9.06
N GLY A 39 -9.08 4.93 9.59
CA GLY A 39 -9.04 3.53 9.15
C GLY A 39 -8.11 3.30 7.96
N PRO A 40 -8.32 2.25 7.19
CA PRO A 40 -7.44 1.90 6.07
C PRO A 40 -7.57 2.92 4.94
N LEU A 41 -6.45 3.51 4.57
CA LEU A 41 -6.37 4.50 3.50
C LEU A 41 -5.34 4.07 2.46
N THR A 42 -5.70 4.21 1.20
CA THR A 42 -4.77 4.01 0.09
C THR A 42 -4.62 5.31 -0.69
N LEU A 43 -3.43 5.89 -0.67
CA LEU A 43 -3.09 7.07 -1.44
C LEU A 43 -2.42 6.68 -2.74
N GLN A 44 -2.77 7.37 -3.83
CA GLN A 44 -2.02 7.34 -5.07
C GLN A 44 -1.25 8.65 -5.25
N ILE A 45 0.05 8.51 -5.49
CA ILE A 45 0.99 9.61 -5.64
C ILE A 45 1.75 9.37 -6.93
N LEU A 46 1.87 10.41 -7.75
CA LEU A 46 2.75 10.44 -8.90
C LEU A 46 4.07 11.12 -8.53
N GLU A 47 5.15 10.61 -9.09
CA GLU A 47 6.47 11.22 -9.03
C GLU A 47 6.92 11.54 -10.46
N ASP A 48 7.29 12.78 -10.72
CA ASP A 48 7.84 13.19 -12.02
C ASP A 48 9.33 12.89 -12.16
N LYS A 49 9.89 13.17 -13.32
CA LYS A 49 11.33 12.97 -13.60
C LYS A 49 12.26 13.87 -12.77
N GLN A 50 11.72 14.91 -12.18
CA GLN A 50 12.42 15.84 -11.29
C GLN A 50 12.24 15.48 -9.81
N ASN A 51 11.63 14.31 -9.52
CA ASN A 51 11.27 13.81 -8.19
C ASN A 51 10.27 14.70 -7.44
N ASN A 52 9.41 15.46 -8.15
CA ASN A 52 8.30 16.15 -7.52
C ASN A 52 7.15 15.16 -7.30
N LEU A 53 6.49 15.28 -6.14
CA LEU A 53 5.36 14.42 -5.77
C LEU A 53 4.03 15.14 -6.00
N PHE A 54 3.11 14.45 -6.64
CA PHE A 54 1.75 14.94 -6.92
C PHE A 54 0.73 13.97 -6.34
N PHE A 55 -0.16 14.48 -5.50
CA PHE A 55 -1.29 13.74 -5.00
C PHE A 55 -2.32 13.52 -6.13
N MET A 56 -2.81 12.29 -6.26
CA MET A 56 -3.84 11.96 -7.24
C MET A 56 -5.18 11.67 -6.57
N GLU A 57 -5.20 10.68 -5.69
CA GLU A 57 -6.44 10.25 -5.04
C GLU A 57 -6.16 9.58 -3.69
N ILE A 58 -7.19 9.57 -2.85
CA ILE A 58 -7.25 8.81 -1.62
C ILE A 58 -8.47 7.91 -1.64
N ASN A 59 -8.25 6.63 -1.38
CA ASN A 59 -9.30 5.63 -1.30
C ASN A 59 -9.41 5.14 0.16
N PRO A 60 -10.56 5.33 0.84
CA PRO A 60 -10.76 4.90 2.23
C PRO A 60 -11.02 3.38 2.29
N ARG A 61 -10.06 2.60 1.85
CA ARG A 61 -10.08 1.14 1.83
C ARG A 61 -8.66 0.58 1.69
N PHE A 62 -8.51 -0.72 1.92
CA PHE A 62 -7.30 -1.44 1.55
C PHE A 62 -7.09 -1.40 0.04
N GLY A 63 -5.86 -1.15 -0.38
CA GLY A 63 -5.48 -1.15 -1.80
C GLY A 63 -5.42 -2.57 -2.37
N GLY A 64 -5.61 -2.70 -3.69
CA GLY A 64 -5.55 -4.00 -4.38
C GLY A 64 -4.25 -4.78 -4.19
N ALA A 65 -3.16 -4.11 -3.84
CA ALA A 65 -1.87 -4.75 -3.53
C ALA A 65 -1.59 -4.86 -2.01
N VAL A 66 -2.62 -4.86 -1.14
CA VAL A 66 -2.46 -5.00 0.31
C VAL A 66 -1.72 -6.29 0.70
N LEU A 67 -1.91 -7.37 -0.06
CA LEU A 67 -1.22 -8.64 0.19
C LEU A 67 0.30 -8.49 0.09
N ASN A 68 0.81 -7.62 -0.80
CA ASN A 68 2.24 -7.31 -0.82
C ASN A 68 2.70 -6.62 0.48
N SER A 69 1.87 -5.72 1.03
CA SER A 69 2.18 -5.06 2.30
C SER A 69 2.26 -6.06 3.44
N ILE A 70 1.28 -6.96 3.53
CA ILE A 70 1.21 -8.01 4.56
C ILE A 70 2.44 -8.93 4.45
N ALA A 71 2.73 -9.43 3.26
CA ALA A 71 3.87 -10.31 3.01
C ALA A 71 5.22 -9.64 3.28
N ALA A 72 5.30 -8.32 3.09
CA ALA A 72 6.48 -7.53 3.43
C ALA A 72 6.63 -7.26 4.94
N GLY A 73 5.61 -7.52 5.75
CA GLY A 73 5.60 -7.28 7.21
C GLY A 73 4.74 -6.09 7.66
N ALA A 74 4.18 -5.29 6.73
CA ALA A 74 3.26 -4.21 7.06
C ALA A 74 1.81 -4.72 7.02
N ASP A 75 1.43 -5.48 8.05
CA ASP A 75 0.09 -6.09 8.17
C ASP A 75 -0.95 -5.04 8.61
N SER A 76 -1.40 -4.24 7.65
CA SER A 76 -2.40 -3.19 7.92
C SER A 76 -3.75 -3.70 8.44
N PRO A 77 -4.30 -4.86 8.04
CA PRO A 77 -5.45 -5.45 8.71
C PRO A 77 -5.24 -5.73 10.20
N MET A 78 -4.08 -6.27 10.56
CA MET A 78 -3.73 -6.51 11.97
C MET A 78 -3.64 -5.19 12.76
N TYR A 79 -3.06 -4.12 12.18
CA TYR A 79 -3.02 -2.81 12.83
C TYR A 79 -4.41 -2.24 13.07
N LEU A 80 -5.30 -2.32 12.08
CA LEU A 80 -6.68 -1.88 12.24
C LEU A 80 -7.38 -2.63 13.36
N LEU A 81 -7.17 -3.95 13.47
CA LEU A 81 -7.75 -4.75 14.54
C LEU A 81 -7.19 -4.35 15.91
N ARG A 82 -5.88 -4.12 16.02
CA ARG A 82 -5.24 -3.67 17.26
C ARG A 82 -5.74 -2.30 17.70
N ASP A 83 -5.85 -1.35 16.76
CA ASP A 83 -6.42 -0.02 17.01
C ASP A 83 -7.86 -0.14 17.56
N PHE A 84 -8.69 -0.94 16.92
CA PHE A 84 -10.06 -1.21 17.36
C PHE A 84 -10.15 -1.83 18.75
N LEU A 85 -9.21 -2.73 19.09
CA LEU A 85 -9.16 -3.39 20.41
C LEU A 85 -8.39 -2.60 21.45
N ASN A 86 -7.90 -1.39 21.15
CA ASN A 86 -7.04 -0.57 22.01
C ASN A 86 -5.78 -1.31 22.49
N ILE A 87 -5.21 -2.18 21.66
CA ILE A 87 -3.96 -2.89 21.93
C ILE A 87 -2.81 -1.98 21.51
N PRO A 88 -1.79 -1.75 22.36
CA PRO A 88 -0.68 -0.86 22.05
C PRO A 88 -0.01 -1.19 20.71
N GLU A 89 0.40 -0.13 19.99
CA GLU A 89 1.15 -0.27 18.75
C GLU A 89 2.48 -0.97 19.00
N ILE A 90 2.86 -1.79 18.03
CA ILE A 90 4.21 -2.36 17.93
C ILE A 90 4.94 -1.67 16.79
N SER A 91 6.26 -1.55 16.94
CA SER A 91 7.10 -1.02 15.86
C SER A 91 6.91 -1.84 14.59
N LEU A 92 6.66 -1.13 13.49
CA LEU A 92 6.50 -1.69 12.15
C LEU A 92 7.86 -1.85 11.49
N GLU A 93 8.38 -3.05 11.49
CA GLU A 93 9.47 -3.39 10.57
C GLU A 93 8.92 -4.11 9.35
N TRP A 94 9.10 -3.51 8.19
CA TRP A 94 8.72 -4.11 6.92
C TRP A 94 9.89 -4.13 5.94
N LYS A 95 9.86 -5.08 5.02
CA LYS A 95 10.94 -5.32 4.05
C LYS A 95 10.89 -4.26 2.96
N ASP A 96 12.02 -3.58 2.76
CA ASP A 96 12.27 -2.76 1.58
C ASP A 96 12.56 -3.63 0.37
N SER A 97 12.35 -3.06 -0.83
CA SER A 97 12.67 -3.72 -2.10
C SER A 97 12.04 -5.11 -2.27
N PHE A 98 10.90 -5.34 -1.61
CA PHE A 98 10.16 -6.60 -1.67
C PHE A 98 9.19 -6.60 -2.85
N ILE A 99 9.39 -7.50 -3.80
CA ILE A 99 8.66 -7.55 -5.06
C ILE A 99 7.45 -8.48 -4.95
N MET A 100 6.30 -8.00 -5.40
CA MET A 100 5.11 -8.79 -5.68
C MET A 100 4.96 -8.96 -7.19
N ILE A 101 4.69 -10.18 -7.61
CA ILE A 101 4.28 -10.53 -8.98
C ILE A 101 2.98 -11.32 -8.88
N ARG A 102 1.95 -10.89 -9.63
CA ARG A 102 0.70 -11.62 -9.79
C ARG A 102 0.70 -12.37 -11.11
N TYR A 103 0.16 -13.56 -11.10
CA TYR A 103 -0.07 -14.35 -12.30
C TYR A 103 -1.45 -15.00 -12.24
N PHE A 104 -2.04 -15.21 -13.39
CA PHE A 104 -3.31 -15.94 -13.50
C PHE A 104 -3.02 -17.44 -13.47
N LYS A 105 -3.92 -18.18 -12.80
CA LYS A 105 -3.91 -19.62 -12.78
C LYS A 105 -5.28 -20.14 -13.20
N GLU A 106 -5.31 -21.03 -14.17
CA GLU A 106 -6.54 -21.64 -14.66
C GLU A 106 -6.81 -22.93 -13.92
N TYR A 107 -8.10 -23.19 -13.68
CA TYR A 107 -8.58 -24.45 -13.12
C TYR A 107 -9.59 -25.03 -14.09
N TYR A 108 -9.43 -26.30 -14.39
CA TYR A 108 -10.35 -27.05 -15.26
C TYR A 108 -11.13 -28.03 -14.41
N LYS A 109 -12.46 -28.08 -14.60
CA LYS A 109 -13.36 -29.00 -13.91
C LYS A 109 -14.40 -29.50 -14.91
N THR A 110 -14.58 -30.83 -14.98
CA THR A 110 -15.75 -31.45 -15.65
C THR A 110 -16.96 -31.35 -14.72
N ILE A 111 -18.12 -30.93 -15.28
CA ILE A 111 -19.41 -30.86 -14.58
C ILE A 111 -20.17 -32.13 -14.86
#